data_8d81935ff7e9f20eaf8fa529effdcd81
#
_entry.id   8d81935ff7e9f20eaf8fa529effdcd81
#
_cell.length_a   1.000
_cell.length_b   1.000
_cell.length_c   1.000
_cell.angle_alpha   90.00
_cell.angle_beta   90.00
_cell.angle_gamma   90.00
#
_symmetry.space_group_name_H-M   'P 1'
#
loop_
_entity.id
_entity.type
_entity.pdbx_description
1 polymer ?
#
loop_
_entity_poly.entity_id
_entity_poly.type
_entity_poly.pdbx_seq_one_letter_code
_entity_poly.pdbx_strand_id
1 'polypeptide(L)'
;MVLLTHNHIDHSESADKLASVLKCKIAAFIDSEHQKDIGLSDGQAIPEIDFEVKCLHTPGHAQDHICFYIPELEVLFSGDLIVGQGTTVLEPQSRTSLKDFLNSLEKISKLALTVIYPGHWDPIHKPLQAISELINHRKLRNEQILDAIKKGCSTLSEIVSSVYADTPEHLYPFAEMTVTAHLYYLIDTGLVSADNGKFSLKNN
;
A
#
# COMPACT_ATOMS: atom_id res chain seq x y z
N MET A 1 -11.69 8.83 -20.24
CA MET A 1 -11.24 7.52 -19.71
C MET A 1 -11.39 7.52 -18.21
N VAL A 2 -11.79 6.40 -17.60
CA VAL A 2 -11.73 6.17 -16.16
C VAL A 2 -10.43 5.40 -15.87
N LEU A 3 -9.62 5.88 -14.92
CA LEU A 3 -8.37 5.25 -14.50
C LEU A 3 -8.58 4.70 -13.09
N LEU A 4 -8.44 3.38 -12.92
CA LEU A 4 -8.56 2.73 -11.62
C LEU A 4 -7.17 2.49 -11.03
N THR A 5 -6.96 2.90 -9.78
CA THR A 5 -5.73 2.63 -9.05
C THR A 5 -5.65 1.19 -8.58
N HIS A 6 -6.76 0.62 -8.11
CA HIS A 6 -6.88 -0.77 -7.64
C HIS A 6 -8.35 -1.16 -7.49
N ASN A 7 -8.62 -2.43 -7.19
CA ASN A 7 -9.98 -3.00 -7.22
C ASN A 7 -10.72 -2.99 -5.87
N HIS A 8 -10.31 -2.20 -4.87
CA HIS A 8 -11.12 -2.06 -3.67
C HIS A 8 -12.44 -1.36 -3.98
N ILE A 9 -13.49 -1.72 -3.24
CA ILE A 9 -14.86 -1.37 -3.55
C ILE A 9 -15.10 0.16 -3.59
N ASP A 10 -14.49 0.90 -2.68
CA ASP A 10 -14.58 2.36 -2.59
C ASP A 10 -13.87 3.10 -3.73
N HIS A 11 -13.02 2.41 -4.51
CA HIS A 11 -12.36 2.93 -5.71
C HIS A 11 -12.99 2.43 -7.00
N SER A 12 -13.61 1.25 -7.00
CA SER A 12 -14.03 0.55 -8.23
C SER A 12 -15.54 0.42 -8.42
N GLU A 13 -16.36 0.45 -7.35
CA GLU A 13 -17.81 0.13 -7.43
C GLU A 13 -18.60 1.01 -8.41
N SER A 14 -18.19 2.25 -8.60
CA SER A 14 -18.86 3.20 -9.50
C SER A 14 -18.23 3.32 -10.88
N ALA A 15 -17.14 2.60 -11.17
CA ALA A 15 -16.36 2.76 -12.39
C ALA A 15 -17.17 2.42 -13.64
N ASP A 16 -17.87 1.29 -13.66
CA ASP A 16 -18.70 0.85 -14.79
C ASP A 16 -19.83 1.84 -15.09
N LYS A 17 -20.50 2.31 -14.03
CA LYS A 17 -21.56 3.30 -14.17
C LYS A 17 -21.03 4.62 -14.71
N LEU A 18 -19.90 5.09 -14.19
CA LEU A 18 -19.26 6.32 -14.64
C LEU A 18 -18.81 6.21 -16.09
N ALA A 19 -18.14 5.12 -16.46
CA ALA A 19 -17.69 4.85 -17.82
C ALA A 19 -18.88 4.80 -18.82
N SER A 20 -19.98 4.15 -18.43
CA SER A 20 -21.20 4.10 -19.23
C SER A 20 -21.82 5.49 -19.45
N VAL A 21 -21.94 6.31 -18.41
CA VAL A 21 -22.49 7.68 -18.50
C VAL A 21 -21.61 8.58 -19.35
N LEU A 22 -20.30 8.51 -19.16
CA LEU A 22 -19.32 9.31 -19.92
C LEU A 22 -19.00 8.73 -21.30
N LYS A 23 -19.48 7.54 -21.62
CA LYS A 23 -19.17 6.79 -22.86
C LYS A 23 -17.66 6.69 -23.10
N CYS A 24 -16.92 6.35 -22.06
CA CYS A 24 -15.46 6.26 -22.09
C CYS A 24 -14.98 4.88 -21.60
N LYS A 25 -13.73 4.57 -21.88
CA LYS A 25 -13.08 3.31 -21.49
C LYS A 25 -12.66 3.31 -20.02
N ILE A 26 -12.55 2.12 -19.45
CA ILE A 26 -11.93 1.86 -18.15
C ILE A 26 -10.53 1.29 -18.39
N ALA A 27 -9.53 1.85 -17.74
CA ALA A 27 -8.17 1.34 -17.71
C ALA A 27 -7.76 1.01 -16.27
N ALA A 28 -7.19 -0.17 -16.08
CA ALA A 28 -6.72 -0.69 -14.79
C ALA A 28 -5.45 -1.52 -15.00
N PHE A 29 -4.79 -1.92 -13.92
CA PHE A 29 -3.66 -2.84 -14.02
C PHE A 29 -4.08 -4.14 -14.74
N ILE A 30 -3.17 -4.69 -15.54
CA ILE A 30 -3.48 -5.84 -16.40
C ILE A 30 -3.99 -7.04 -15.61
N ASP A 31 -3.44 -7.29 -14.42
CA ASP A 31 -3.81 -8.40 -13.53
C ASP A 31 -4.92 -8.04 -12.54
N SER A 32 -5.51 -6.83 -12.61
CA SER A 32 -6.68 -6.48 -11.78
C SER A 32 -7.88 -7.37 -12.13
N GLU A 33 -8.63 -7.79 -11.12
CA GLU A 33 -9.86 -8.56 -11.30
C GLU A 33 -11.03 -7.71 -11.85
N HIS A 34 -10.93 -6.37 -11.73
CA HIS A 34 -11.95 -5.48 -12.29
C HIS A 34 -12.01 -5.61 -13.82
N GLN A 35 -13.24 -5.67 -14.36
CA GLN A 35 -13.44 -5.68 -15.81
C GLN A 35 -12.98 -4.34 -16.39
N LYS A 36 -12.11 -4.39 -17.39
CA LYS A 36 -11.47 -3.23 -18.00
C LYS A 36 -11.39 -3.35 -19.51
N ASP A 37 -11.40 -2.20 -20.18
CA ASP A 37 -11.22 -2.10 -21.64
C ASP A 37 -9.72 -2.07 -22.00
N ILE A 38 -8.89 -1.52 -21.09
CA ILE A 38 -7.45 -1.35 -21.30
C ILE A 38 -6.70 -1.91 -20.08
N GLY A 39 -5.90 -2.96 -20.31
CA GLY A 39 -4.95 -3.46 -19.31
C GLY A 39 -3.65 -2.66 -19.36
N LEU A 40 -3.26 -2.07 -18.22
CA LEU A 40 -2.04 -1.28 -18.08
C LEU A 40 -0.93 -2.10 -17.44
N SER A 41 0.29 -1.89 -17.91
CA SER A 41 1.50 -2.50 -17.38
C SER A 41 2.42 -1.47 -16.73
N ASP A 42 3.34 -1.92 -15.87
CA ASP A 42 4.30 -1.05 -15.20
C ASP A 42 5.15 -0.25 -16.20
N GLY A 43 5.31 1.05 -15.95
CA GLY A 43 6.07 1.98 -16.80
C GLY A 43 5.38 2.38 -18.10
N GLN A 44 4.21 1.83 -18.41
CA GLN A 44 3.47 2.12 -19.63
C GLN A 44 2.90 3.53 -19.60
N ALA A 45 3.05 4.28 -20.71
CA ALA A 45 2.29 5.51 -20.96
C ALA A 45 0.83 5.15 -21.26
N ILE A 46 -0.11 5.90 -20.68
CA ILE A 46 -1.54 5.66 -20.89
C ILE A 46 -1.94 6.15 -22.27
N PRO A 47 -2.53 5.29 -23.12
CA PRO A 47 -2.96 5.69 -24.45
C PRO A 47 -4.15 6.66 -24.39
N GLU A 48 -4.39 7.36 -25.49
CA GLU A 48 -5.57 8.22 -25.69
C GLU A 48 -5.66 9.43 -24.72
N ILE A 49 -4.53 9.86 -24.14
CA ILE A 49 -4.40 11.09 -23.35
C ILE A 49 -3.39 12.01 -24.05
N ASP A 50 -3.72 13.30 -24.18
CA ASP A 50 -2.94 14.28 -24.94
C ASP A 50 -1.58 14.65 -24.31
N PHE A 51 -1.33 14.24 -23.07
CA PHE A 51 -0.08 14.44 -22.34
C PHE A 51 0.40 13.14 -21.70
N GLU A 52 1.67 13.05 -21.35
CA GLU A 52 2.22 11.81 -20.80
C GLU A 52 1.69 11.55 -19.39
N VAL A 53 0.97 10.41 -19.22
CA VAL A 53 0.62 9.83 -17.93
C VAL A 53 1.21 8.43 -17.88
N LYS A 54 2.08 8.18 -16.90
CA LYS A 54 2.70 6.86 -16.69
C LYS A 54 1.94 6.05 -15.66
N CYS A 55 1.66 4.80 -15.98
CA CYS A 55 1.22 3.79 -15.06
C CYS A 55 2.43 3.26 -14.29
N LEU A 56 2.40 3.27 -12.97
CA LEU A 56 3.44 2.71 -12.12
C LEU A 56 2.83 1.62 -11.25
N HIS A 57 3.19 0.37 -11.47
CA HIS A 57 2.77 -0.73 -10.60
C HIS A 57 3.41 -0.58 -9.23
N THR A 58 2.59 -0.48 -8.20
CA THR A 58 2.95 -0.15 -6.83
C THR A 58 2.22 -1.06 -5.83
N PRO A 59 2.50 -2.39 -5.88
CA PRO A 59 1.84 -3.35 -5.00
C PRO A 59 2.21 -3.13 -3.53
N GLY A 60 1.40 -3.71 -2.65
CA GLY A 60 1.62 -3.70 -1.20
C GLY A 60 0.33 -3.46 -0.42
N HIS A 61 -0.41 -2.40 -0.70
CA HIS A 61 -1.78 -2.21 -0.20
C HIS A 61 -2.73 -3.22 -0.88
N ALA A 62 -2.72 -3.25 -2.19
CA ALA A 62 -3.36 -4.27 -3.02
C ALA A 62 -2.35 -4.76 -4.07
N GLN A 63 -2.52 -5.99 -4.58
CA GLN A 63 -1.57 -6.57 -5.56
C GLN A 63 -1.70 -5.93 -6.94
N ASP A 64 -2.89 -5.47 -7.30
CA ASP A 64 -3.21 -4.79 -8.55
C ASP A 64 -3.03 -3.27 -8.47
N HIS A 65 -2.46 -2.76 -7.36
CA HIS A 65 -2.36 -1.33 -7.14
C HIS A 65 -1.39 -0.66 -8.12
N ILE A 66 -1.84 0.44 -8.73
CA ILE A 66 -1.04 1.30 -9.59
C ILE A 66 -1.17 2.76 -9.17
N CYS A 67 -0.09 3.51 -9.32
CA CYS A 67 -0.09 4.96 -9.27
C CYS A 67 -0.09 5.53 -10.70
N PHE A 68 -0.60 6.75 -10.86
CA PHE A 68 -0.52 7.48 -12.11
C PHE A 68 0.39 8.70 -11.93
N TYR A 69 1.46 8.76 -12.71
CA TYR A 69 2.46 9.83 -12.64
C TYR A 69 2.41 10.70 -13.90
N ILE A 70 2.37 12.02 -13.72
CA ILE A 70 2.42 13.02 -14.80
C ILE A 70 3.78 13.73 -14.71
N PRO A 71 4.78 13.33 -15.53
CA PRO A 71 6.14 13.87 -15.43
C PRO A 71 6.24 15.38 -15.62
N GLU A 72 5.52 15.92 -16.61
CA GLU A 72 5.54 17.36 -16.93
C GLU A 72 5.05 18.25 -15.79
N LEU A 73 4.17 17.73 -14.94
CA LEU A 73 3.61 18.45 -13.79
C LEU A 73 4.25 18.04 -12.48
N GLU A 74 5.11 17.01 -12.47
CA GLU A 74 5.67 16.39 -11.26
C GLU A 74 4.60 15.95 -10.27
N VAL A 75 3.47 15.44 -10.77
CA VAL A 75 2.27 15.07 -10.01
C VAL A 75 2.12 13.55 -9.96
N LEU A 76 1.79 13.04 -8.78
CA LEU A 76 1.46 11.64 -8.58
C LEU A 76 0.03 11.49 -8.03
N PHE A 77 -0.80 10.67 -8.67
CA PHE A 77 -2.02 10.13 -8.09
C PHE A 77 -1.67 8.80 -7.44
N SER A 78 -1.63 8.77 -6.12
CA SER A 78 -1.06 7.64 -5.37
C SER A 78 -2.06 6.56 -5.02
N GLY A 79 -3.35 6.73 -5.31
CA GLY A 79 -4.37 5.83 -4.76
C GLY A 79 -4.15 5.65 -3.25
N ASP A 80 -4.13 4.40 -2.80
CA ASP A 80 -3.94 4.05 -1.40
C ASP A 80 -2.52 3.58 -1.04
N LEU A 81 -1.55 3.76 -1.95
CA LEU A 81 -0.15 3.60 -1.58
C LEU A 81 0.27 4.62 -0.52
N ILE A 82 -0.15 5.88 -0.70
CA ILE A 82 0.04 6.97 0.26
C ILE A 82 -1.30 7.65 0.45
N VAL A 83 -1.76 7.71 1.68
CA VAL A 83 -2.98 8.41 2.09
C VAL A 83 -2.64 9.74 2.75
N GLY A 84 -3.53 10.73 2.66
CA GLY A 84 -3.27 12.09 3.16
C GLY A 84 -3.22 12.20 4.68
N GLN A 85 -3.75 11.22 5.41
CA GLN A 85 -3.72 11.17 6.87
C GLN A 85 -3.57 9.73 7.36
N GLY A 86 -2.70 9.52 8.35
CA GLY A 86 -2.46 8.20 8.92
C GLY A 86 -1.56 7.32 8.04
N THR A 87 -1.83 6.04 8.02
CA THR A 87 -1.08 5.05 7.24
C THR A 87 -2.03 4.05 6.61
N THR A 88 -1.72 3.65 5.40
CA THR A 88 -2.47 2.62 4.68
C THR A 88 -2.47 1.28 5.43
N VAL A 89 -3.59 0.59 5.40
CA VAL A 89 -3.69 -0.79 5.88
C VAL A 89 -3.00 -1.70 4.86
N LEU A 90 -2.18 -2.61 5.36
CA LEU A 90 -1.56 -3.64 4.54
C LEU A 90 -2.36 -4.93 4.70
N GLU A 91 -3.00 -5.36 3.63
CA GLU A 91 -3.71 -6.62 3.64
C GLU A 91 -2.73 -7.80 3.47
N PRO A 92 -2.76 -8.78 4.39
CA PRO A 92 -1.85 -9.93 4.34
C PRO A 92 -2.25 -10.99 3.30
N GLN A 93 -3.02 -10.64 2.27
CA GLN A 93 -3.39 -11.53 1.17
C GLN A 93 -2.16 -12.05 0.43
N SER A 94 -1.13 -11.22 0.33
CA SER A 94 0.20 -11.63 -0.12
C SER A 94 1.18 -11.63 1.05
N ARG A 95 1.96 -12.69 1.17
CA ARG A 95 3.05 -12.78 2.14
C ARG A 95 4.10 -11.69 1.97
N THR A 96 4.17 -11.09 0.79
CA THR A 96 5.13 -10.04 0.42
C THR A 96 4.61 -8.62 0.61
N SER A 97 3.35 -8.41 1.09
CA SER A 97 2.69 -7.09 1.12
C SER A 97 3.56 -5.96 1.67
N LEU A 98 4.20 -6.13 2.83
CA LEU A 98 5.06 -5.08 3.39
C LEU A 98 6.33 -4.86 2.57
N LYS A 99 6.95 -5.92 2.05
CA LYS A 99 8.14 -5.81 1.19
C LYS A 99 7.80 -5.07 -0.10
N ASP A 100 6.68 -5.43 -0.72
CA ASP A 100 6.19 -4.81 -1.95
C ASP A 100 5.85 -3.35 -1.73
N PHE A 101 5.17 -3.04 -0.60
CA PHE A 101 4.86 -1.68 -0.19
C PHE A 101 6.13 -0.81 -0.03
N LEU A 102 7.15 -1.31 0.66
CA LEU A 102 8.41 -0.59 0.84
C LEU A 102 9.14 -0.37 -0.48
N ASN A 103 9.16 -1.38 -1.36
CA ASN A 103 9.73 -1.27 -2.71
C ASN A 103 8.97 -0.24 -3.55
N SER A 104 7.65 -0.21 -3.44
CA SER A 104 6.79 0.76 -4.11
C SER A 104 7.06 2.19 -3.65
N LEU A 105 7.19 2.41 -2.33
CA LEU A 105 7.59 3.71 -1.79
C LEU A 105 8.99 4.12 -2.26
N GLU A 106 9.95 3.20 -2.26
CA GLU A 106 11.29 3.47 -2.77
C GLU A 106 11.27 3.81 -4.27
N LYS A 107 10.45 3.12 -5.06
CA LYS A 107 10.28 3.39 -6.49
C LYS A 107 9.80 4.82 -6.73
N ILE A 108 8.73 5.25 -6.05
CA ILE A 108 8.17 6.60 -6.25
C ILE A 108 9.03 7.70 -5.63
N SER A 109 9.85 7.41 -4.61
CA SER A 109 10.78 8.39 -4.02
C SER A 109 11.86 8.89 -4.99
N LYS A 110 12.09 8.17 -6.09
CA LYS A 110 13.06 8.49 -7.14
C LYS A 110 12.49 9.42 -8.22
N LEU A 111 11.19 9.73 -8.15
CA LEU A 111 10.52 10.63 -9.09
C LEU A 111 10.69 12.09 -8.68
N ALA A 112 10.65 12.98 -9.66
CA ALA A 112 10.45 14.40 -9.41
C ALA A 112 8.99 14.61 -9.00
N LEU A 113 8.74 15.02 -7.74
CA LEU A 113 7.40 15.18 -7.19
C LEU A 113 7.25 16.53 -6.51
N THR A 114 6.25 17.30 -6.92
CA THR A 114 5.82 18.56 -6.27
C THR A 114 4.58 18.34 -5.41
N VAL A 115 3.67 17.44 -5.84
CA VAL A 115 2.46 17.12 -5.11
C VAL A 115 2.03 15.67 -5.33
N ILE A 116 1.47 15.05 -4.29
CA ILE A 116 0.78 13.77 -4.36
C ILE A 116 -0.71 14.01 -4.11
N TYR A 117 -1.55 13.48 -4.99
CA TYR A 117 -3.00 13.38 -4.82
C TYR A 117 -3.35 11.96 -4.37
N PRO A 118 -3.65 11.75 -3.08
CA PRO A 118 -4.03 10.44 -2.56
C PRO A 118 -5.46 10.05 -2.93
N GLY A 119 -5.80 8.77 -2.78
CA GLY A 119 -7.18 8.29 -2.90
C GLY A 119 -8.09 8.84 -1.80
N HIS A 120 -7.52 9.12 -0.62
CA HIS A 120 -8.22 9.64 0.54
C HIS A 120 -7.50 10.85 1.14
N TRP A 121 -8.28 11.83 1.66
CA TRP A 121 -7.89 13.09 2.31
C TRP A 121 -7.20 14.08 1.36
N ASP A 122 -6.56 15.08 1.94
CA ASP A 122 -6.03 16.24 1.24
C ASP A 122 -4.73 15.94 0.46
N PRO A 123 -4.43 16.76 -0.58
CA PRO A 123 -3.18 16.67 -1.31
C PRO A 123 -1.95 16.87 -0.43
N ILE A 124 -0.87 16.17 -0.75
CA ILE A 124 0.39 16.18 0.00
C ILE A 124 1.40 17.06 -0.74
N HIS A 125 1.72 18.22 -0.19
CA HIS A 125 2.64 19.22 -0.77
C HIS A 125 4.11 19.02 -0.39
N LYS A 126 4.44 18.00 0.40
CA LYS A 126 5.81 17.61 0.75
C LYS A 126 6.01 16.11 0.48
N PRO A 127 6.00 15.70 -0.80
CA PRO A 127 5.99 14.28 -1.18
C PRO A 127 7.11 13.46 -0.58
N LEU A 128 8.36 13.90 -0.72
CA LEU A 128 9.53 13.14 -0.25
C LEU A 128 9.57 13.02 1.27
N GLN A 129 9.10 14.05 1.99
CA GLN A 129 8.96 13.99 3.43
C GLN A 129 7.93 12.94 3.83
N ALA A 130 6.74 12.95 3.23
CA ALA A 130 5.69 11.99 3.52
C ALA A 130 6.12 10.55 3.23
N ILE A 131 6.80 10.31 2.11
CA ILE A 131 7.36 8.99 1.77
C ILE A 131 8.37 8.53 2.83
N SER A 132 9.29 9.41 3.23
CA SER A 132 10.29 9.10 4.26
C SER A 132 9.66 8.80 5.61
N GLU A 133 8.64 9.56 6.01
CA GLU A 133 7.88 9.35 7.25
C GLU A 133 7.17 7.99 7.24
N LEU A 134 6.54 7.60 6.12
CA LEU A 134 5.90 6.29 5.97
C LEU A 134 6.92 5.14 6.08
N ILE A 135 8.06 5.23 5.40
CA ILE A 135 9.12 4.22 5.48
C ILE A 135 9.61 4.10 6.93
N ASN A 136 9.86 5.22 7.61
CA ASN A 136 10.32 5.23 9.00
C ASN A 136 9.25 4.68 9.95
N HIS A 137 7.98 5.00 9.72
CA HIS A 137 6.87 4.42 10.49
C HIS A 137 6.83 2.89 10.38
N ARG A 138 7.01 2.33 9.18
CA ARG A 138 7.08 0.86 9.00
C ARG A 138 8.29 0.25 9.70
N LYS A 139 9.45 0.89 9.66
CA LYS A 139 10.65 0.43 10.40
C LYS A 139 10.40 0.43 11.91
N LEU A 140 9.88 1.54 12.43
CA LEU A 140 9.53 1.65 13.85
C LEU A 140 8.53 0.57 14.28
N ARG A 141 7.54 0.25 13.43
CA ARG A 141 6.58 -0.81 13.70
C ARG A 141 7.25 -2.19 13.76
N ASN A 142 8.22 -2.48 12.89
CA ASN A 142 9.03 -3.69 12.98
C ASN A 142 9.77 -3.77 14.32
N GLU A 143 10.40 -2.68 14.77
CA GLU A 143 11.10 -2.62 16.05
C GLU A 143 10.14 -2.88 17.23
N GLN A 144 8.96 -2.28 17.23
CA GLN A 144 7.94 -2.48 18.25
C GLN A 144 7.48 -3.95 18.32
N ILE A 145 7.29 -4.61 17.17
CA ILE A 145 6.92 -6.03 17.11
C ILE A 145 8.05 -6.90 17.66
N LEU A 146 9.30 -6.66 17.27
CA LEU A 146 10.46 -7.39 17.78
C LEU A 146 10.60 -7.21 19.31
N ASP A 147 10.39 -6.00 19.80
CA ASP A 147 10.41 -5.72 21.25
C ASP A 147 9.26 -6.42 22.00
N ALA A 148 8.06 -6.48 21.43
CA ALA A 148 6.95 -7.23 22.02
C ALA A 148 7.29 -8.73 22.12
N ILE A 149 7.84 -9.33 21.07
CA ILE A 149 8.29 -10.74 21.07
C ILE A 149 9.40 -10.95 22.10
N LYS A 150 10.37 -10.03 22.19
CA LYS A 150 11.45 -10.09 23.19
C LYS A 150 10.93 -10.02 24.62
N LYS A 151 9.83 -9.31 24.86
CA LYS A 151 9.14 -9.22 26.18
C LYS A 151 8.26 -10.43 26.49
N GLY A 152 8.17 -11.41 25.58
CA GLY A 152 7.45 -12.67 25.78
C GLY A 152 6.11 -12.80 25.06
N CYS A 153 5.67 -11.77 24.30
CA CYS A 153 4.50 -11.92 23.44
C CYS A 153 4.83 -12.96 22.35
N SER A 154 4.00 -13.99 22.22
CA SER A 154 4.24 -15.11 21.31
C SER A 154 3.12 -15.35 20.32
N THR A 155 1.94 -14.81 20.53
CA THR A 155 0.79 -14.93 19.63
C THR A 155 0.48 -13.62 18.93
N LEU A 156 -0.20 -13.69 17.79
CA LEU A 156 -0.64 -12.49 17.06
C LEU A 156 -1.42 -11.52 17.96
N SER A 157 -2.38 -12.04 18.71
CA SER A 157 -3.22 -11.24 19.61
C SER A 157 -2.41 -10.54 20.71
N GLU A 158 -1.44 -11.23 21.33
CA GLU A 158 -0.55 -10.63 22.35
C GLU A 158 0.30 -9.52 21.75
N ILE A 159 0.85 -9.72 20.54
CA ILE A 159 1.67 -8.74 19.84
C ILE A 159 0.82 -7.52 19.48
N VAL A 160 -0.38 -7.72 18.92
CA VAL A 160 -1.31 -6.62 18.58
C VAL A 160 -1.66 -5.82 19.83
N SER A 161 -2.06 -6.48 20.92
CA SER A 161 -2.41 -5.80 22.16
C SER A 161 -1.24 -5.00 22.75
N SER A 162 -0.01 -5.49 22.60
CA SER A 162 1.20 -4.80 23.06
C SER A 162 1.54 -3.58 22.19
N VAL A 163 1.46 -3.72 20.87
CA VAL A 163 1.90 -2.71 19.90
C VAL A 163 0.84 -1.62 19.66
N TYR A 164 -0.44 -1.96 19.85
CA TYR A 164 -1.60 -1.10 19.65
C TYR A 164 -2.38 -0.83 20.94
N ALA A 165 -1.70 -0.82 22.10
CA ALA A 165 -2.32 -0.64 23.42
C ALA A 165 -3.22 0.61 23.53
N ASP A 166 -2.87 1.70 22.84
CA ASP A 166 -3.61 2.95 22.84
C ASP A 166 -4.67 3.03 21.71
N THR A 167 -4.87 1.95 20.95
CA THR A 167 -5.80 1.91 19.83
C THR A 167 -7.15 1.37 20.27
N PRO A 168 -8.28 1.99 19.89
CA PRO A 168 -9.61 1.47 20.18
C PRO A 168 -9.80 0.04 19.65
N GLU A 169 -10.41 -0.85 20.46
CA GLU A 169 -10.55 -2.28 20.14
C GLU A 169 -11.25 -2.55 18.80
N HIS A 170 -12.21 -1.70 18.39
CA HIS A 170 -12.88 -1.87 17.10
C HIS A 170 -11.96 -1.74 15.88
N LEU A 171 -10.75 -1.20 16.05
CA LEU A 171 -9.71 -1.11 15.01
C LEU A 171 -8.71 -2.28 15.05
N TYR A 172 -8.81 -3.19 16.03
CA TYR A 172 -7.91 -4.34 16.14
C TYR A 172 -7.89 -5.24 14.91
N PRO A 173 -9.00 -5.49 14.19
CA PRO A 173 -8.95 -6.27 12.95
C PRO A 173 -7.97 -5.70 11.91
N PHE A 174 -7.92 -4.38 11.75
CA PHE A 174 -6.97 -3.71 10.86
C PHE A 174 -5.53 -3.75 11.39
N ALA A 175 -5.38 -3.66 12.73
CA ALA A 175 -4.08 -3.82 13.38
C ALA A 175 -3.53 -5.25 13.19
N GLU A 176 -4.37 -6.28 13.32
CA GLU A 176 -4.00 -7.69 13.08
C GLU A 176 -3.53 -7.91 11.64
N MET A 177 -4.23 -7.37 10.65
CA MET A 177 -3.82 -7.44 9.26
C MET A 177 -2.43 -6.82 9.07
N THR A 178 -2.23 -5.62 9.60
CA THR A 178 -0.96 -4.90 9.50
C THR A 178 0.17 -5.64 10.23
N VAL A 179 -0.04 -6.11 11.47
CA VAL A 179 0.95 -6.88 12.23
C VAL A 179 1.30 -8.18 11.51
N THR A 180 0.32 -8.85 10.91
CA THR A 180 0.55 -10.07 10.14
C THR A 180 1.48 -9.81 8.93
N ALA A 181 1.27 -8.73 8.19
CA ALA A 181 2.15 -8.34 7.08
C ALA A 181 3.59 -8.04 7.58
N HIS A 182 3.72 -7.38 8.73
CA HIS A 182 5.03 -7.14 9.37
C HIS A 182 5.69 -8.44 9.84
N LEU A 183 4.94 -9.37 10.43
CA LEU A 183 5.46 -10.68 10.87
C LEU A 183 5.96 -11.50 9.68
N TYR A 184 5.24 -11.53 8.57
CA TYR A 184 5.72 -12.19 7.35
C TYR A 184 7.05 -11.60 6.87
N TYR A 185 7.16 -10.27 6.83
CA TYR A 185 8.39 -9.58 6.47
C TYR A 185 9.55 -9.94 7.42
N LEU A 186 9.31 -9.95 8.74
CA LEU A 186 10.32 -10.29 9.74
C LEU A 186 10.74 -11.77 9.70
N ILE A 187 9.82 -12.67 9.31
CA ILE A 187 10.14 -14.08 9.07
C ILE A 187 11.02 -14.22 7.82
N ASP A 188 10.65 -13.57 6.74
CA ASP A 188 11.36 -13.64 5.46
C ASP A 188 12.76 -13.00 5.53
N THR A 189 12.93 -11.99 6.39
CA THR A 189 14.24 -11.39 6.69
C THR A 189 15.05 -12.17 7.74
N GLY A 190 14.50 -13.26 8.27
CA GLY A 190 15.20 -14.15 9.21
C GLY A 190 15.33 -13.63 10.63
N LEU A 191 14.56 -12.61 11.03
CA LEU A 191 14.57 -12.05 12.38
C LEU A 191 13.59 -12.74 13.33
N VAL A 192 12.51 -13.31 12.79
CA VAL A 192 11.47 -14.02 13.53
C VAL A 192 11.32 -15.44 12.98
N SER A 193 10.99 -16.39 13.83
CA SER A 193 10.51 -17.72 13.44
C SER A 193 9.07 -17.90 13.89
N ALA A 194 8.31 -18.68 13.14
CA ALA A 194 6.94 -19.06 13.47
C ALA A 194 6.83 -20.58 13.56
N ASP A 195 6.26 -21.07 14.66
CA ASP A 195 5.93 -22.48 14.87
C ASP A 195 4.57 -22.60 15.56
N ASN A 196 3.66 -23.41 15.00
CA ASN A 196 2.32 -23.66 15.52
C ASN A 196 1.56 -22.39 15.95
N GLY A 197 1.64 -21.31 15.16
CA GLY A 197 0.98 -20.03 15.44
C GLY A 197 1.66 -19.19 16.51
N LYS A 198 2.86 -19.58 16.98
CA LYS A 198 3.67 -18.81 17.90
C LYS A 198 4.88 -18.22 17.21
N PHE A 199 5.22 -17.00 17.60
CA PHE A 199 6.34 -16.23 17.08
C PHE A 199 7.45 -16.13 18.13
N SER A 200 8.70 -16.24 17.69
CA SER A 200 9.88 -16.07 18.54
C SER A 200 11.01 -15.40 17.76
N LEU A 201 11.91 -14.71 18.46
CA LEU A 201 13.12 -14.19 17.83
C LEU A 201 14.00 -15.34 17.34
N LYS A 202 14.56 -15.20 16.15
CA LYS A 202 15.52 -16.16 15.65
C LYS A 202 16.87 -15.89 16.32
N ASN A 203 17.38 -16.89 17.06
CA ASN A 203 18.73 -16.81 17.62
C ASN A 203 19.75 -16.82 16.47
N ASN A 204 20.54 -15.77 16.40
CA ASN A 204 21.73 -15.74 15.54
C ASN A 204 22.81 -16.64 16.11
#